data_105458b47a6c6fbd71c6d53929580e58
#
_entry.id   105458b47a6c6fbd71c6d53929580e58
#
_cell.length_a   1.000
_cell.length_b   1.000
_cell.length_c   1.000
_cell.angle_alpha   90.00
_cell.angle_beta   90.00
_cell.angle_gamma   90.00
#
_symmetry.space_group_name_H-M   'P 1'
#
loop_
_entity.id
_entity.type
_entity.pdbx_description
1 polymer ?
#
loop_
_entity_poly.entity_id
_entity_poly.type
_entity_poly.pdbx_seq_one_letter_code
_entity_poly.pdbx_strand_id
1 'polypeptide(L)'
;LLSSCSEGDKTLPHSTGANSEVIFVVADVLWESQIKDLVSNSFGSSIQGLNQNETAFRVVQVNHSEFKSILKTHKNIVIIAKDVMQSSQQNKWAYNQLVSQLNWQENTKETQIYLNKLKVIYEQKELKAIRKSFAKISQKNNEELLNNNFGIEVIIPKEYKVIYNSDSIFWATFNPPKSEEIKNMLSFSFTPYSTNLQEEVLQKTDSVFAKYLEGEKIGSFVRIEPQYPPYYNDNIYRGLWKLEKGFMGGPFLI
;
A
#
# COMPACT_ATOMS: atom_id res chain seq x y z
N LEU A 1 -56.37 -10.54 10.74
CA LEU A 1 -55.33 -10.07 9.81
C LEU A 1 -54.05 -9.83 10.58
N LEU A 2 -53.16 -10.82 10.61
CA LEU A 2 -51.81 -10.69 11.16
C LEU A 2 -50.93 -10.11 10.04
N SER A 3 -50.57 -8.83 10.17
CA SER A 3 -49.58 -8.19 9.34
C SER A 3 -48.21 -8.69 9.74
N SER A 4 -47.61 -9.59 8.97
CA SER A 4 -46.20 -9.99 9.07
C SER A 4 -45.37 -8.79 8.61
N CYS A 5 -44.75 -8.07 9.53
CA CYS A 5 -43.64 -7.18 9.20
C CYS A 5 -42.50 -8.07 8.72
N SER A 6 -42.25 -8.12 7.41
CA SER A 6 -41.03 -8.64 6.85
C SER A 6 -39.86 -7.77 7.43
N GLU A 7 -38.96 -8.38 8.18
CA GLU A 7 -37.68 -7.74 8.48
C GLU A 7 -37.03 -7.42 7.13
N GLY A 8 -37.09 -6.15 6.75
CA GLY A 8 -36.41 -5.67 5.55
C GLY A 8 -34.91 -5.99 5.71
N ASP A 9 -34.32 -6.60 4.70
CA ASP A 9 -32.88 -6.84 4.59
C ASP A 9 -32.15 -5.54 4.94
N LYS A 10 -31.61 -5.46 6.15
CA LYS A 10 -30.79 -4.32 6.57
C LYS A 10 -29.55 -4.32 5.72
N THR A 11 -29.55 -3.52 4.66
CA THR A 11 -28.36 -3.32 3.84
C THR A 11 -27.27 -2.72 4.69
N LEU A 12 -26.10 -3.39 4.72
CA LEU A 12 -24.94 -2.91 5.47
C LEU A 12 -24.49 -1.54 4.92
N PRO A 13 -24.09 -0.59 5.78
CA PRO A 13 -23.51 0.66 5.33
C PRO A 13 -22.15 0.41 4.67
N HIS A 14 -21.65 1.38 3.92
CA HIS A 14 -20.26 1.35 3.46
C HIS A 14 -19.29 1.50 4.63
N SER A 15 -18.15 0.80 4.56
CA SER A 15 -17.11 0.95 5.56
C SER A 15 -16.48 2.34 5.52
N THR A 16 -16.06 2.82 6.69
CA THR A 16 -15.35 4.08 6.92
C THR A 16 -13.85 3.85 7.15
N GLY A 17 -13.08 4.92 7.35
CA GLY A 17 -11.63 4.89 7.61
C GLY A 17 -10.79 5.11 6.36
N ALA A 18 -9.57 5.59 6.55
CA ALA A 18 -8.59 5.82 5.49
C ALA A 18 -7.99 4.49 4.98
N ASN A 19 -7.33 4.54 3.82
CA ASN A 19 -6.53 3.40 3.36
C ASN A 19 -5.37 3.19 4.34
N SER A 20 -5.00 1.92 4.52
CA SER A 20 -3.95 1.52 5.47
C SER A 20 -4.15 2.05 6.89
N GLU A 21 -5.40 2.19 7.34
CA GLU A 21 -5.75 2.48 8.73
C GLU A 21 -6.42 1.25 9.34
N VAL A 22 -6.09 0.94 10.60
CA VAL A 22 -6.63 -0.21 11.33
C VAL A 22 -6.98 0.17 12.76
N ILE A 23 -8.16 -0.23 13.21
CA ILE A 23 -8.56 -0.10 14.62
C ILE A 23 -8.24 -1.39 15.36
N PHE A 24 -7.47 -1.26 16.46
CA PHE A 24 -7.26 -2.30 17.45
C PHE A 24 -8.16 -2.07 18.65
N VAL A 25 -9.11 -2.97 18.85
CA VAL A 25 -10.01 -2.94 20.00
C VAL A 25 -9.41 -3.80 21.11
N VAL A 26 -8.88 -3.18 22.15
CA VAL A 26 -8.17 -3.85 23.23
C VAL A 26 -8.25 -3.01 24.50
N ALA A 27 -8.30 -3.67 25.67
CA ALA A 27 -8.30 -2.98 26.95
C ALA A 27 -7.01 -2.18 27.16
N ASP A 28 -7.09 -0.95 27.69
CA ASP A 28 -5.97 -0.02 27.81
C ASP A 28 -4.79 -0.59 28.58
N VAL A 29 -5.07 -1.27 29.69
CA VAL A 29 -4.04 -1.92 30.52
C VAL A 29 -3.28 -2.97 29.72
N LEU A 30 -3.98 -3.79 28.95
CA LEU A 30 -3.37 -4.82 28.12
C LEU A 30 -2.59 -4.21 26.94
N TRP A 31 -3.13 -3.14 26.36
CA TRP A 31 -2.46 -2.39 25.30
C TRP A 31 -1.10 -1.86 25.75
N GLU A 32 -1.07 -1.08 26.82
CA GLU A 32 0.15 -0.43 27.30
C GLU A 32 1.18 -1.43 27.88
N SER A 33 0.72 -2.56 28.42
CA SER A 33 1.64 -3.52 29.04
C SER A 33 2.26 -4.52 28.06
N GLN A 34 1.56 -4.92 26.98
CA GLN A 34 2.01 -6.06 26.16
C GLN A 34 1.69 -5.93 24.67
N ILE A 35 0.51 -5.43 24.27
CA ILE A 35 0.03 -5.51 22.90
C ILE A 35 0.62 -4.43 22.00
N LYS A 36 0.87 -3.25 22.52
CA LYS A 36 1.37 -2.09 21.78
C LYS A 36 2.65 -2.40 20.99
N ASP A 37 3.62 -3.02 21.64
CA ASP A 37 4.89 -3.37 21.00
C ASP A 37 4.71 -4.46 19.92
N LEU A 38 3.86 -5.47 20.18
CA LEU A 38 3.56 -6.51 19.21
C LEU A 38 2.88 -5.96 17.95
N VAL A 39 1.95 -5.01 18.14
CA VAL A 39 1.27 -4.32 17.02
C VAL A 39 2.23 -3.39 16.29
N SER A 40 3.08 -2.66 17.01
CA SER A 40 4.10 -1.80 16.41
C SER A 40 5.09 -2.60 15.56
N ASN A 41 5.50 -3.78 16.03
CA ASN A 41 6.39 -4.68 15.31
C ASN A 41 5.73 -5.40 14.10
N SER A 42 4.41 -5.34 13.98
CA SER A 42 3.66 -5.91 12.87
C SER A 42 3.02 -4.82 12.00
N PHE A 43 1.81 -4.40 12.32
CA PHE A 43 1.04 -3.40 11.55
C PHE A 43 1.71 -2.02 11.54
N GLY A 44 2.33 -1.61 12.66
CA GLY A 44 3.09 -0.37 12.79
C GLY A 44 4.54 -0.46 12.30
N SER A 45 4.95 -1.56 11.69
CA SER A 45 6.32 -1.71 11.21
C SER A 45 6.64 -0.71 10.09
N SER A 46 7.84 -0.13 10.15
CA SER A 46 8.30 0.84 9.16
C SER A 46 8.48 0.23 7.79
N ILE A 47 8.13 0.98 6.76
CA ILE A 47 8.39 0.65 5.36
C ILE A 47 9.87 0.92 5.09
N GLN A 48 10.60 -0.13 4.76
CA GLN A 48 12.03 -0.05 4.48
C GLN A 48 12.31 0.65 3.14
N GLY A 49 13.44 1.36 3.05
CA GLY A 49 13.86 2.08 1.83
C GLY A 49 13.33 3.52 1.73
N LEU A 50 12.66 4.03 2.76
CA LEU A 50 12.25 5.43 2.86
C LEU A 50 13.10 6.16 3.91
N ASN A 51 13.30 7.46 3.75
CA ASN A 51 14.03 8.32 4.71
C ASN A 51 13.17 8.80 5.88
N GLN A 52 11.86 8.63 5.78
CA GLN A 52 10.91 8.95 6.84
C GLN A 52 10.34 7.66 7.41
N ASN A 53 9.99 7.69 8.70
CA ASN A 53 9.39 6.54 9.37
C ASN A 53 7.90 6.44 9.00
N GLU A 54 7.63 5.91 7.80
CA GLU A 54 6.28 5.58 7.36
C GLU A 54 5.95 4.15 7.76
N THR A 55 4.76 3.94 8.31
CA THR A 55 4.30 2.62 8.74
C THR A 55 3.38 1.97 7.73
N ALA A 56 3.37 0.63 7.71
CA ALA A 56 2.49 -0.13 6.82
C ALA A 56 1.01 0.16 7.08
N PHE A 57 0.65 0.35 8.35
CA PHE A 57 -0.68 0.78 8.77
C PHE A 57 -0.60 1.89 9.80
N ARG A 58 -1.52 2.87 9.69
CA ARG A 58 -1.85 3.77 10.78
C ARG A 58 -2.69 3.00 11.81
N VAL A 59 -2.14 2.78 12.98
CA VAL A 59 -2.78 2.05 14.06
C VAL A 59 -3.54 3.00 14.98
N VAL A 60 -4.80 2.71 15.23
CA VAL A 60 -5.65 3.40 16.20
C VAL A 60 -6.10 2.41 17.25
N GLN A 61 -5.76 2.63 18.52
CA GLN A 61 -6.25 1.81 19.63
C GLN A 61 -7.57 2.39 20.16
N VAL A 62 -8.50 1.51 20.52
CA VAL A 62 -9.80 1.84 21.12
C VAL A 62 -10.12 0.84 22.23
N ASN A 63 -10.57 1.32 23.39
CA ASN A 63 -11.04 0.44 24.47
C ASN A 63 -12.35 -0.26 24.07
N HIS A 64 -12.58 -1.46 24.58
CA HIS A 64 -13.82 -2.21 24.31
C HIS A 64 -15.09 -1.43 24.69
N SER A 65 -15.05 -0.64 25.77
CA SER A 65 -16.18 0.19 26.21
C SER A 65 -16.53 1.32 25.25
N GLU A 66 -15.54 1.81 24.50
CA GLU A 66 -15.66 2.91 23.54
C GLU A 66 -15.95 2.43 22.11
N PHE A 67 -15.75 1.14 21.84
CA PHE A 67 -15.95 0.54 20.53
C PHE A 67 -17.45 0.43 20.19
N LYS A 68 -18.03 1.54 19.72
CA LYS A 68 -19.47 1.69 19.47
C LYS A 68 -19.74 2.40 18.11
N SER A 69 -21.00 2.33 17.66
CA SER A 69 -21.51 3.13 16.55
C SER A 69 -20.61 3.17 15.32
N ILE A 70 -20.11 4.34 14.96
CA ILE A 70 -19.30 4.58 13.74
C ILE A 70 -17.97 3.79 13.74
N LEU A 71 -17.36 3.52 14.90
CA LEU A 71 -16.15 2.74 14.99
C LEU A 71 -16.35 1.30 14.50
N LYS A 72 -17.57 0.75 14.67
CA LYS A 72 -17.92 -0.58 14.14
C LYS A 72 -17.98 -0.63 12.62
N THR A 73 -18.16 0.50 11.95
CA THR A 73 -18.20 0.53 10.47
C THR A 73 -16.80 0.71 9.85
N HIS A 74 -15.75 0.84 10.65
CA HIS A 74 -14.39 0.97 10.12
C HIS A 74 -13.99 -0.24 9.28
N LYS A 75 -13.26 0.00 8.17
CA LYS A 75 -12.93 -1.03 7.18
C LYS A 75 -12.01 -2.14 7.70
N ASN A 76 -11.13 -1.84 8.65
CA ASN A 76 -10.13 -2.76 9.20
C ASN A 76 -10.20 -2.73 10.72
N ILE A 77 -10.57 -3.86 11.34
CA ILE A 77 -10.75 -3.96 12.78
C ILE A 77 -10.10 -5.25 13.28
N VAL A 78 -9.27 -5.14 14.32
CA VAL A 78 -8.72 -6.28 15.07
C VAL A 78 -9.16 -6.17 16.51
N ILE A 79 -9.88 -7.16 17.01
CA ILE A 79 -10.37 -7.22 18.39
C ILE A 79 -9.50 -8.22 19.15
N ILE A 80 -8.89 -7.78 20.24
CA ILE A 80 -8.05 -8.64 21.11
C ILE A 80 -8.72 -8.73 22.47
N ALA A 81 -9.10 -9.94 22.86
CA ALA A 81 -9.73 -10.20 24.17
C ALA A 81 -9.38 -11.62 24.65
N LYS A 82 -9.57 -11.89 25.95
CA LYS A 82 -9.51 -13.25 26.51
C LYS A 82 -10.80 -14.01 26.20
N ASP A 83 -10.71 -15.32 26.13
CA ASP A 83 -11.84 -16.24 26.00
C ASP A 83 -12.77 -15.98 24.81
N VAL A 84 -12.21 -15.48 23.70
CA VAL A 84 -12.91 -15.30 22.44
C VAL A 84 -12.47 -16.35 21.41
N MET A 85 -13.36 -16.74 20.51
CA MET A 85 -12.98 -17.59 19.40
C MET A 85 -12.16 -16.79 18.39
N GLN A 86 -10.96 -17.30 18.06
CA GLN A 86 -10.13 -16.71 17.02
C GLN A 86 -10.80 -16.85 15.65
N SER A 87 -11.03 -15.73 14.96
CA SER A 87 -11.77 -15.72 13.71
C SER A 87 -11.48 -14.48 12.86
N SER A 88 -11.84 -14.54 11.58
CA SER A 88 -11.88 -13.37 10.70
C SER A 88 -13.16 -13.40 9.88
N GLN A 89 -13.86 -12.29 9.82
CA GLN A 89 -15.14 -12.16 9.14
C GLN A 89 -15.14 -10.94 8.22
N GLN A 90 -15.56 -11.14 6.97
CA GLN A 90 -15.82 -10.04 6.05
C GLN A 90 -17.24 -9.49 6.24
N ASN A 91 -17.40 -8.20 6.01
CA ASN A 91 -18.71 -7.53 6.01
C ASN A 91 -19.55 -7.78 7.27
N LYS A 92 -18.92 -7.73 8.44
CA LYS A 92 -19.63 -7.97 9.71
C LYS A 92 -20.62 -6.86 10.05
N TRP A 93 -20.21 -5.60 9.90
CA TRP A 93 -21.02 -4.42 10.24
C TRP A 93 -21.06 -3.38 9.10
N ALA A 94 -20.23 -3.54 8.08
CA ALA A 94 -20.18 -2.65 6.91
C ALA A 94 -19.65 -3.39 5.68
N TYR A 95 -19.99 -2.93 4.48
CA TYR A 95 -19.41 -3.45 3.24
C TYR A 95 -17.92 -3.13 3.12
N ASN A 96 -17.16 -4.04 2.52
CA ASN A 96 -15.70 -3.95 2.37
C ASN A 96 -14.93 -3.91 3.69
N GLN A 97 -15.53 -4.41 4.75
CA GLN A 97 -14.94 -4.51 6.07
C GLN A 97 -14.27 -5.87 6.28
N LEU A 98 -13.16 -5.89 7.02
CA LEU A 98 -12.57 -7.09 7.60
C LEU A 98 -12.46 -6.89 9.11
N VAL A 99 -13.04 -7.82 9.87
CA VAL A 99 -12.97 -7.86 11.34
C VAL A 99 -12.30 -9.17 11.75
N SER A 100 -11.19 -9.07 12.45
CA SER A 100 -10.51 -10.23 13.04
C SER A 100 -10.63 -10.20 14.56
N GLN A 101 -10.81 -11.37 15.15
CA GLN A 101 -10.76 -11.57 16.61
C GLN A 101 -9.55 -12.43 16.94
N LEU A 102 -8.78 -12.00 17.93
CA LEU A 102 -7.63 -12.70 18.47
C LEU A 102 -7.87 -13.03 19.93
N ASN A 103 -7.72 -14.30 20.28
CA ASN A 103 -7.76 -14.75 21.67
C ASN A 103 -6.41 -14.49 22.35
N TRP A 104 -6.39 -13.61 23.32
CA TRP A 104 -5.20 -13.32 24.11
C TRP A 104 -4.98 -14.40 25.19
N GLN A 105 -3.92 -15.19 25.04
CA GLN A 105 -3.55 -16.28 25.96
C GLN A 105 -2.25 -16.02 26.72
N GLU A 106 -1.87 -14.74 26.90
CA GLU A 106 -0.62 -14.32 27.56
C GLU A 106 0.66 -14.86 26.88
N ASN A 107 0.56 -15.29 25.63
CA ASN A 107 1.65 -15.78 24.82
C ASN A 107 2.03 -14.75 23.74
N THR A 108 3.00 -13.90 24.06
CA THR A 108 3.46 -12.83 23.17
C THR A 108 4.04 -13.36 21.86
N LYS A 109 4.75 -14.50 21.90
CA LYS A 109 5.37 -15.09 20.70
C LYS A 109 4.32 -15.58 19.70
N GLU A 110 3.34 -16.32 20.14
CA GLU A 110 2.25 -16.78 19.27
C GLU A 110 1.40 -15.61 18.76
N THR A 111 1.13 -14.64 19.62
CA THR A 111 0.42 -13.42 19.24
C THR A 111 1.17 -12.65 18.15
N GLN A 112 2.49 -12.49 18.27
CA GLN A 112 3.30 -11.84 17.24
C GLN A 112 3.21 -12.56 15.88
N ILE A 113 3.34 -13.89 15.89
CA ILE A 113 3.21 -14.70 14.68
C ILE A 113 1.84 -14.51 14.03
N TYR A 114 0.78 -14.48 14.85
CA TYR A 114 -0.57 -14.30 14.35
C TYR A 114 -0.81 -12.89 13.81
N LEU A 115 -0.35 -11.86 14.50
CA LEU A 115 -0.42 -10.47 14.03
C LEU A 115 0.30 -10.28 12.70
N ASN A 116 1.47 -10.89 12.52
CA ASN A 116 2.20 -10.85 11.25
C ASN A 116 1.39 -11.50 10.10
N LYS A 117 0.73 -12.63 10.36
CA LYS A 117 -0.18 -13.25 9.37
C LYS A 117 -1.38 -12.37 9.06
N LEU A 118 -1.99 -11.78 10.08
CA LEU A 118 -3.11 -10.85 9.89
C LEU A 118 -2.69 -9.64 9.06
N LYS A 119 -1.53 -9.04 9.34
CA LYS A 119 -1.02 -7.91 8.57
C LYS A 119 -1.03 -8.20 7.07
N VAL A 120 -0.49 -9.36 6.65
CA VAL A 120 -0.48 -9.76 5.23
C VAL A 120 -1.89 -9.85 4.65
N ILE A 121 -2.85 -10.41 5.40
CA ILE A 121 -4.24 -10.53 4.96
C ILE A 121 -4.86 -9.12 4.78
N TYR A 122 -4.59 -8.20 5.69
CA TYR A 122 -5.10 -6.83 5.62
C TYR A 122 -4.45 -6.05 4.47
N GLU A 123 -3.14 -6.21 4.24
CA GLU A 123 -2.43 -5.63 3.10
C GLU A 123 -3.01 -6.11 1.76
N GLN A 124 -3.21 -7.41 1.61
CA GLN A 124 -3.81 -7.98 0.40
C GLN A 124 -5.24 -7.48 0.16
N LYS A 125 -6.02 -7.32 1.22
CA LYS A 125 -7.37 -6.72 1.12
C LYS A 125 -7.31 -5.27 0.64
N GLU A 126 -6.42 -4.45 1.21
CA GLU A 126 -6.25 -3.05 0.81
C GLU A 126 -5.80 -2.96 -0.67
N LEU A 127 -4.80 -3.74 -1.07
CA LEU A 127 -4.33 -3.80 -2.46
C LEU A 127 -5.44 -4.21 -3.42
N LYS A 128 -6.25 -5.21 -3.05
CA LYS A 128 -7.40 -5.64 -3.88
C LYS A 128 -8.44 -4.52 -4.03
N ALA A 129 -8.70 -3.77 -2.96
CA ALA A 129 -9.63 -2.63 -3.00
C ALA A 129 -9.09 -1.49 -3.89
N ILE A 130 -7.80 -1.17 -3.79
CA ILE A 130 -7.12 -0.17 -4.61
C ILE A 130 -7.14 -0.59 -6.09
N ARG A 131 -6.78 -1.83 -6.42
CA ARG A 131 -6.85 -2.36 -7.80
C ARG A 131 -8.25 -2.26 -8.38
N LYS A 132 -9.29 -2.61 -7.59
CA LYS A 132 -10.70 -2.51 -8.02
C LYS A 132 -11.11 -1.05 -8.26
N SER A 133 -10.62 -0.09 -7.49
CA SER A 133 -10.91 1.33 -7.70
C SER A 133 -10.23 1.85 -8.96
N PHE A 134 -8.96 1.52 -9.19
CA PHE A 134 -8.23 1.92 -10.39
C PHE A 134 -8.79 1.29 -11.67
N ALA A 135 -9.21 0.03 -11.63
CA ALA A 135 -9.84 -0.62 -12.78
C ALA A 135 -11.10 0.09 -13.28
N LYS A 136 -11.82 0.84 -12.41
CA LYS A 136 -13.00 1.64 -12.81
C LYS A 136 -12.66 2.90 -13.59
N ILE A 137 -11.43 3.39 -13.47
CA ILE A 137 -10.94 4.64 -14.06
C ILE A 137 -9.73 4.39 -14.98
N SER A 138 -9.51 3.15 -15.39
CA SER A 138 -8.37 2.77 -16.22
C SER A 138 -8.53 3.18 -17.67
N GLN A 139 -7.39 3.32 -18.37
CA GLN A 139 -7.32 3.52 -19.80
C GLN A 139 -6.82 2.25 -20.51
N LYS A 140 -7.73 1.50 -21.10
CA LYS A 140 -7.42 0.23 -21.77
C LYS A 140 -6.34 0.38 -22.86
N ASN A 141 -6.37 1.45 -23.63
CA ASN A 141 -5.38 1.68 -24.70
C ASN A 141 -3.95 1.73 -24.16
N ASN A 142 -3.72 2.36 -23.00
CA ASN A 142 -2.39 2.43 -22.40
C ASN A 142 -1.96 1.08 -21.80
N GLU A 143 -2.91 0.32 -21.26
CA GLU A 143 -2.70 -1.04 -20.78
C GLU A 143 -2.32 -1.98 -21.91
N GLU A 144 -2.98 -1.88 -23.07
CA GLU A 144 -2.68 -2.64 -24.29
C GLU A 144 -1.28 -2.33 -24.82
N LEU A 145 -0.84 -1.07 -24.80
CA LEU A 145 0.53 -0.69 -25.21
C LEU A 145 1.58 -1.40 -24.34
N LEU A 146 1.41 -1.43 -23.03
CA LEU A 146 2.33 -2.11 -22.13
C LEU A 146 2.30 -3.63 -22.32
N ASN A 147 1.13 -4.20 -22.50
CA ASN A 147 1.01 -5.64 -22.72
C ASN A 147 1.67 -6.05 -24.05
N ASN A 148 1.44 -5.29 -25.13
CA ASN A 148 2.00 -5.59 -26.46
C ASN A 148 3.54 -5.44 -26.50
N ASN A 149 4.08 -4.39 -25.86
CA ASN A 149 5.52 -4.09 -25.92
C ASN A 149 6.35 -4.88 -24.90
N PHE A 150 5.78 -5.17 -23.72
CA PHE A 150 6.54 -5.73 -22.60
C PHE A 150 5.93 -7.02 -22.04
N GLY A 151 4.75 -7.44 -22.47
CA GLY A 151 4.05 -8.63 -21.95
C GLY A 151 3.57 -8.47 -20.50
N ILE A 152 3.38 -7.24 -20.01
CA ILE A 152 2.96 -6.96 -18.64
C ILE A 152 1.54 -6.43 -18.58
N GLU A 153 0.77 -6.93 -17.61
CA GLU A 153 -0.58 -6.47 -17.31
C GLU A 153 -0.56 -5.47 -16.15
N VAL A 154 -0.91 -4.23 -16.43
CA VAL A 154 -0.94 -3.12 -15.45
C VAL A 154 -2.24 -2.36 -15.58
N ILE A 155 -2.81 -1.91 -14.47
CA ILE A 155 -3.95 -1.00 -14.45
C ILE A 155 -3.43 0.43 -14.42
N ILE A 156 -3.67 1.20 -15.49
CA ILE A 156 -3.23 2.59 -15.61
C ILE A 156 -4.44 3.52 -15.49
N PRO A 157 -4.54 4.33 -14.43
CA PRO A 157 -5.59 5.33 -14.30
C PRO A 157 -5.57 6.35 -15.44
N LYS A 158 -6.75 6.81 -15.87
CA LYS A 158 -6.91 7.73 -17.01
C LYS A 158 -6.22 9.09 -16.85
N GLU A 159 -5.89 9.46 -15.62
CA GLU A 159 -5.17 10.68 -15.31
C GLU A 159 -3.68 10.65 -15.72
N TYR A 160 -3.14 9.45 -15.95
CA TYR A 160 -1.79 9.29 -16.49
C TYR A 160 -1.77 9.57 -17.99
N LYS A 161 -0.87 10.45 -18.40
CA LYS A 161 -0.63 10.78 -19.82
C LYS A 161 0.61 10.06 -20.30
N VAL A 162 0.51 9.36 -21.42
CA VAL A 162 1.68 8.77 -22.09
C VAL A 162 2.52 9.90 -22.67
N ILE A 163 3.78 9.96 -22.28
CA ILE A 163 4.76 10.94 -22.74
C ILE A 163 5.64 10.34 -23.83
N TYR A 164 6.01 9.07 -23.66
CA TYR A 164 6.84 8.36 -24.61
C TYR A 164 6.44 6.87 -24.67
N ASN A 165 6.48 6.31 -25.88
CA ASN A 165 6.22 4.89 -26.10
C ASN A 165 7.04 4.36 -27.29
N SER A 166 7.75 3.27 -27.08
CA SER A 166 8.48 2.52 -28.11
C SER A 166 8.57 1.04 -27.69
N ASP A 167 9.19 0.22 -28.52
CA ASP A 167 9.38 -1.21 -28.24
C ASP A 167 10.28 -1.50 -27.03
N SER A 168 11.06 -0.53 -26.59
CA SER A 168 12.04 -0.71 -25.49
C SER A 168 11.78 0.14 -24.27
N ILE A 169 10.90 1.15 -24.35
CA ILE A 169 10.53 2.00 -23.23
C ILE A 169 9.13 2.55 -23.38
N PHE A 170 8.40 2.53 -22.26
CA PHE A 170 7.13 3.22 -22.07
C PHE A 170 7.27 4.19 -20.90
N TRP A 171 6.78 5.42 -21.05
CA TRP A 171 6.72 6.41 -19.99
C TRP A 171 5.37 7.11 -19.98
N ALA A 172 4.71 7.05 -18.82
CA ALA A 172 3.49 7.81 -18.54
C ALA A 172 3.66 8.63 -17.26
N THR A 173 3.06 9.81 -17.20
CA THR A 173 3.12 10.72 -16.06
C THR A 173 1.74 11.11 -15.57
N PHE A 174 1.60 11.23 -14.25
CA PHE A 174 0.52 11.92 -13.57
C PHE A 174 1.08 13.23 -13.02
N ASN A 175 0.61 14.35 -13.57
CA ASN A 175 1.06 15.70 -13.19
C ASN A 175 -0.15 16.65 -13.24
N PRO A 176 -1.02 16.64 -12.23
CA PRO A 176 -2.22 17.46 -12.21
C PRO A 176 -1.87 18.94 -11.88
N PRO A 177 -2.48 19.92 -12.57
CA PRO A 177 -2.13 21.36 -12.43
C PRO A 177 -2.34 21.95 -11.03
N LYS A 178 -3.10 21.27 -10.17
CA LYS A 178 -3.45 21.74 -8.81
C LYS A 178 -2.75 20.96 -7.69
N SER A 179 -1.76 20.16 -8.02
CA SER A 179 -1.01 19.35 -7.05
C SER A 179 0.48 19.49 -7.31
N GLU A 180 1.28 19.52 -6.28
CA GLU A 180 2.74 19.43 -6.38
C GLU A 180 3.23 17.99 -6.57
N GLU A 181 2.30 17.02 -6.55
CA GLU A 181 2.61 15.61 -6.67
C GLU A 181 2.75 15.20 -8.14
N ILE A 182 3.95 14.79 -8.53
CA ILE A 182 4.25 14.23 -9.84
C ILE A 182 4.57 12.73 -9.67
N LYS A 183 3.86 11.88 -10.41
CA LYS A 183 4.12 10.44 -10.45
C LYS A 183 4.51 10.02 -11.85
N ASN A 184 5.61 9.31 -11.98
CA ASN A 184 6.05 8.75 -13.25
C ASN A 184 5.97 7.23 -13.19
N MET A 185 5.48 6.63 -14.25
CA MET A 185 5.50 5.20 -14.50
C MET A 185 6.39 4.95 -15.72
N LEU A 186 7.44 4.17 -15.54
CA LEU A 186 8.33 3.76 -16.61
C LEU A 186 8.36 2.23 -16.70
N SER A 187 8.31 1.72 -17.91
CA SER A 187 8.62 0.32 -18.21
C SER A 187 9.69 0.28 -19.27
N PHE A 188 10.73 -0.50 -19.08
CA PHE A 188 11.81 -0.65 -20.05
C PHE A 188 12.37 -2.07 -20.02
N SER A 189 12.91 -2.49 -21.15
CA SER A 189 13.59 -3.77 -21.30
C SER A 189 15.07 -3.58 -21.61
N PHE A 190 15.90 -4.49 -21.12
CA PHE A 190 17.31 -4.56 -21.46
C PHE A 190 17.81 -6.01 -21.39
N THR A 191 18.89 -6.29 -22.11
CA THR A 191 19.56 -7.58 -22.04
C THR A 191 20.62 -7.53 -20.95
N PRO A 192 20.54 -8.38 -19.91
CA PRO A 192 21.54 -8.43 -18.86
C PRO A 192 22.91 -8.88 -19.41
N TYR A 193 23.98 -8.28 -18.92
CA TYR A 193 25.36 -8.65 -19.23
C TYR A 193 26.18 -9.02 -17.97
N SER A 194 25.69 -8.66 -16.80
CA SER A 194 26.35 -8.90 -15.51
C SER A 194 25.81 -10.13 -14.81
N THR A 195 26.66 -10.79 -14.03
CA THR A 195 26.23 -11.84 -13.08
C THR A 195 25.54 -11.24 -11.85
N ASN A 196 25.76 -9.94 -11.57
CA ASN A 196 25.06 -9.21 -10.52
C ASN A 196 23.86 -8.45 -11.10
N LEU A 197 22.78 -9.17 -11.36
CA LEU A 197 21.55 -8.60 -11.93
C LEU A 197 20.96 -7.46 -11.08
N GLN A 198 21.09 -7.56 -9.74
CA GLN A 198 20.54 -6.55 -8.82
C GLN A 198 21.20 -5.18 -9.02
N GLU A 199 22.52 -5.16 -9.10
CA GLU A 199 23.26 -3.92 -9.36
C GLU A 199 23.00 -3.38 -10.76
N GLU A 200 22.94 -4.28 -11.75
CA GLU A 200 22.66 -3.89 -13.13
C GLU A 200 21.28 -3.25 -13.31
N VAL A 201 20.23 -3.78 -12.66
CA VAL A 201 18.90 -3.18 -12.65
C VAL A 201 18.95 -1.74 -12.13
N LEU A 202 19.64 -1.49 -11.02
CA LEU A 202 19.76 -0.13 -10.46
C LEU A 202 20.54 0.80 -11.40
N GLN A 203 21.64 0.35 -12.00
CA GLN A 203 22.42 1.14 -12.96
C GLN A 203 21.62 1.47 -14.23
N LYS A 204 20.84 0.51 -14.73
CA LYS A 204 19.94 0.74 -15.88
C LYS A 204 18.83 1.70 -15.53
N THR A 205 18.22 1.55 -14.37
CA THR A 205 17.19 2.48 -13.88
C THR A 205 17.74 3.91 -13.76
N ASP A 206 18.91 4.08 -13.17
CA ASP A 206 19.56 5.39 -13.04
C ASP A 206 19.83 6.03 -14.42
N SER A 207 20.29 5.23 -15.39
CA SER A 207 20.49 5.66 -16.77
C SER A 207 19.19 6.07 -17.46
N VAL A 208 18.10 5.32 -17.24
CA VAL A 208 16.77 5.64 -17.78
C VAL A 208 16.21 6.89 -17.14
N PHE A 209 16.33 7.03 -15.83
CA PHE A 209 15.92 8.24 -15.11
C PHE A 209 16.64 9.47 -15.65
N ALA A 210 17.97 9.42 -15.76
CA ALA A 210 18.78 10.53 -16.24
C ALA A 210 18.44 10.93 -17.69
N LYS A 211 18.04 9.97 -18.52
CA LYS A 211 17.72 10.22 -19.94
C LYS A 211 16.31 10.79 -20.17
N TYR A 212 15.33 10.36 -19.37
CA TYR A 212 13.92 10.66 -19.64
C TYR A 212 13.28 11.59 -18.60
N LEU A 213 13.81 11.65 -17.39
CA LEU A 213 13.27 12.49 -16.33
C LEU A 213 14.19 13.70 -16.08
N GLU A 214 14.02 14.72 -16.90
CA GLU A 214 14.77 15.98 -16.80
C GLU A 214 13.98 17.00 -15.95
N GLY A 215 14.68 17.91 -15.29
CA GLY A 215 14.08 19.04 -14.61
C GLY A 215 14.09 20.31 -15.50
N GLU A 216 13.57 21.39 -15.00
CA GLU A 216 13.49 22.68 -15.74
C GLU A 216 14.86 23.33 -16.00
N LYS A 217 15.85 23.09 -15.12
CA LYS A 217 17.19 23.66 -15.30
C LYS A 217 17.99 22.82 -16.28
N ILE A 218 18.73 23.49 -17.18
CA ILE A 218 19.60 22.85 -18.16
C ILE A 218 20.60 21.92 -17.45
N GLY A 219 20.61 20.65 -17.87
CA GLY A 219 21.45 19.59 -17.31
C GLY A 219 21.02 19.12 -15.92
N SER A 220 19.79 19.39 -15.50
CA SER A 220 19.18 18.69 -14.36
C SER A 220 18.53 17.39 -14.82
N PHE A 221 18.66 16.36 -14.02
CA PHE A 221 18.10 15.03 -14.30
C PHE A 221 17.83 14.27 -13.01
N VAL A 222 16.92 13.31 -13.09
CA VAL A 222 16.59 12.44 -11.96
C VAL A 222 17.62 11.30 -11.88
N ARG A 223 18.03 10.96 -10.65
CA ARG A 223 18.83 9.78 -10.34
C ARG A 223 18.42 9.15 -9.02
N ILE A 224 18.84 7.93 -8.79
CA ILE A 224 18.74 7.27 -7.48
C ILE A 224 19.57 8.06 -6.46
N GLU A 225 19.03 8.31 -5.27
CA GLU A 225 19.72 9.03 -4.20
C GLU A 225 20.86 8.17 -3.60
N PRO A 226 22.13 8.53 -3.81
CA PRO A 226 23.24 7.68 -3.42
C PRO A 226 23.47 7.61 -1.91
N GLN A 227 22.93 8.56 -1.13
CA GLN A 227 23.05 8.57 0.33
C GLN A 227 22.15 7.53 1.01
N TYR A 228 21.11 7.05 0.31
CA TYR A 228 20.15 6.08 0.81
C TYR A 228 20.06 4.89 -0.14
N PRO A 229 20.91 3.86 0.05
CA PRO A 229 20.88 2.67 -0.80
C PRO A 229 19.47 2.05 -0.84
N PRO A 230 18.97 1.68 -2.03
CA PRO A 230 17.64 1.07 -2.15
C PRO A 230 17.53 -0.23 -1.35
N TYR A 231 16.43 -0.39 -0.66
CA TYR A 231 16.07 -1.65 -0.01
C TYR A 231 15.54 -2.63 -1.05
N TYR A 232 16.02 -3.86 -1.03
CA TYR A 232 15.61 -4.93 -1.93
C TYR A 232 14.95 -6.07 -1.16
N ASN A 233 13.78 -6.47 -1.59
CA ASN A 233 13.08 -7.65 -1.11
C ASN A 233 12.09 -8.16 -2.17
N ASP A 234 12.00 -9.49 -2.34
CA ASP A 234 11.05 -10.15 -3.25
C ASP A 234 11.03 -9.57 -4.67
N ASN A 235 12.20 -9.34 -5.26
CA ASN A 235 12.38 -8.73 -6.58
C ASN A 235 11.85 -7.28 -6.70
N ILE A 236 11.68 -6.61 -5.57
CA ILE A 236 11.23 -5.23 -5.51
C ILE A 236 12.33 -4.38 -4.89
N TYR A 237 12.73 -3.31 -5.57
CA TYR A 237 13.55 -2.25 -5.00
C TYR A 237 12.64 -1.12 -4.53
N ARG A 238 12.91 -0.62 -3.36
CA ARG A 238 12.30 0.60 -2.83
C ARG A 238 13.40 1.55 -2.38
N GLY A 239 13.32 2.78 -2.82
CA GLY A 239 14.35 3.76 -2.48
C GLY A 239 13.90 5.19 -2.75
N LEU A 240 14.87 6.09 -2.77
CA LEU A 240 14.66 7.50 -3.00
C LEU A 240 15.37 7.94 -4.28
N TRP A 241 14.72 8.81 -5.02
CA TRP A 241 15.32 9.53 -6.14
C TRP A 241 15.53 11.00 -5.77
N LYS A 242 16.46 11.64 -6.42
CA LYS A 242 16.68 13.09 -6.35
C LYS A 242 16.82 13.69 -7.74
N LEU A 243 16.53 14.98 -7.84
CA LEU A 243 16.83 15.79 -9.01
C LEU A 243 18.20 16.44 -8.86
N GLU A 244 19.17 16.05 -9.68
CA GLU A 244 20.47 16.72 -9.73
C GLU A 244 20.29 18.17 -10.20
N LYS A 245 20.97 19.09 -9.55
CA LYS A 245 20.84 20.56 -9.75
C LYS A 245 19.44 21.11 -9.46
N GLY A 246 18.62 20.39 -8.67
CA GLY A 246 17.30 20.77 -8.23
C GLY A 246 17.07 20.47 -6.76
N PHE A 247 15.83 20.70 -6.30
CA PHE A 247 15.41 20.48 -4.90
C PHE A 247 14.33 19.40 -4.77
N MET A 248 14.00 18.73 -5.87
CA MET A 248 12.97 17.67 -5.86
C MET A 248 13.58 16.34 -5.53
N GLY A 249 12.81 15.52 -4.85
CA GLY A 249 13.11 14.14 -4.51
C GLY A 249 11.84 13.41 -4.10
N GLY A 250 11.91 12.09 -4.05
CA GLY A 250 10.75 11.30 -3.63
C GLY A 250 11.05 9.80 -3.63
N PRO A 251 10.06 8.99 -3.24
CA PRO A 251 10.20 7.55 -3.28
C PRO A 251 10.10 7.00 -4.70
N PHE A 252 10.74 5.86 -4.93
CA PHE A 252 10.52 5.03 -6.10
C PHE A 252 10.29 3.56 -5.72
N LEU A 253 9.69 2.84 -6.65
CA LEU A 253 9.51 1.39 -6.61
C LEU A 253 9.94 0.81 -7.96
N ILE A 254 10.78 -0.22 -7.97
CA ILE A 254 11.17 -0.98 -9.16
C ILE A 254 10.83 -2.43 -8.95
#